data_e50f9e75a2ac3bb3a286deca03f6a851
#
_entry.id   e50f9e75a2ac3bb3a286deca03f6a851
#
_cell.length_a   1.000
_cell.length_b   1.000
_cell.length_c   1.000
_cell.angle_alpha   90.00
_cell.angle_beta   90.00
_cell.angle_gamma   90.00
#
_symmetry.space_group_name_H-M   'P 1'
#
loop_
_entity.id
_entity.type
_entity.pdbx_description
1 polymer ?
#
loop_
_entity_poly.entity_id
_entity_poly.type
_entity_poly.pdbx_seq_one_letter_code
_entity_poly.pdbx_strand_id
1 'polypeptide(L)'
;IEFEDKKYTYREMDAEANQIANWAINKGYKTGDVISLLMENKPEYIFTWFGLAKIGVTVACLNNNIKSKSLAHCIKKSESKSLIISSDLMENLASAQEYIEGNLDVYVAGQDVQGYETLDGSQIENSKVRPETSLREELSNSQSLFYIYTSGTTGMPKAANFSHQKFLVGCGLQMFSLDMKPTDKTYMVLPLYHATGGVVGVGSTFCTGGTLVLRKKFSAASFWEDCVKHDVTVITYIGELFRYLVATKKSEYETKHKIRGIYGNGLRPEVWKIVQERFGIDRIVEFYGASEGNISLTNVDSKFGSIGRIPPYLKSVLPTKVVKFDVENEVVIRDENGFCIECEDGEAGEAIGFIPDDDKFTGKFEGYTDKEATKKKILENVFEKGDRWFSSGDLLKKDKQGYYYFVDRIGDTFRWKSENVSTNEVSEAISAYKGIDEVNVYGVEVPNQDGRAGMASLVVNDEFKLEQLYEYLTEQLPAYSVPVFIRISPEIEKTGTFKYKKTDLVKDGYDPTKIKDPIYFASGDEKKYLNLDQDSFNKINSREIRV
;
A
#
# COMPACT_ATOMS: atom_id res chain seq x y z
N ILE A 1 -15.90 3.55 19.05
CA ILE A 1 -16.12 3.21 17.63
C ILE A 1 -17.54 3.63 17.25
N GLU A 2 -17.71 4.33 16.12
CA GLU A 2 -19.00 4.54 15.45
C GLU A 2 -19.00 3.68 14.17
N PHE A 3 -19.96 2.76 14.05
CA PHE A 3 -20.10 1.86 12.91
C PHE A 3 -21.58 1.67 12.57
N GLU A 4 -22.00 2.08 11.38
CA GLU A 4 -23.42 2.13 11.00
C GLU A 4 -24.23 2.88 12.06
N ASP A 5 -25.28 2.25 12.62
CA ASP A 5 -26.11 2.84 13.68
C ASP A 5 -25.64 2.47 15.09
N LYS A 6 -24.53 1.75 15.22
CA LYS A 6 -23.98 1.31 16.50
C LYS A 6 -22.83 2.19 16.97
N LYS A 7 -22.75 2.38 18.28
CA LYS A 7 -21.63 3.06 18.96
C LYS A 7 -21.11 2.16 20.06
N TYR A 8 -19.79 2.07 20.13
CA TYR A 8 -19.09 1.32 21.17
C TYR A 8 -18.18 2.26 21.93
N THR A 9 -18.32 2.30 23.23
CA THR A 9 -17.38 2.97 24.14
C THR A 9 -16.09 2.16 24.26
N TYR A 10 -15.02 2.73 24.77
CA TYR A 10 -13.79 2.01 25.09
C TYR A 10 -14.02 0.85 26.05
N ARG A 11 -14.93 1.02 27.02
CA ARG A 11 -15.28 -0.05 27.99
C ARG A 11 -15.95 -1.23 27.30
N GLU A 12 -16.90 -0.99 26.41
CA GLU A 12 -17.58 -2.04 25.65
C GLU A 12 -16.60 -2.73 24.71
N MET A 13 -15.76 -1.97 23.98
CA MET A 13 -14.72 -2.52 23.14
C MET A 13 -13.74 -3.41 23.94
N ASP A 14 -13.32 -2.95 25.12
CA ASP A 14 -12.43 -3.72 26.01
C ASP A 14 -13.10 -5.01 26.49
N ALA A 15 -14.40 -4.96 26.81
CA ALA A 15 -15.18 -6.12 27.23
C ALA A 15 -15.31 -7.17 26.13
N GLU A 16 -15.61 -6.75 24.88
CA GLU A 16 -15.67 -7.65 23.73
C GLU A 16 -14.28 -8.26 23.43
N ALA A 17 -13.21 -7.45 23.47
CA ALA A 17 -11.85 -7.94 23.32
C ALA A 17 -11.44 -8.92 24.42
N ASN A 18 -11.87 -8.70 25.69
CA ASN A 18 -11.61 -9.63 26.80
C ASN A 18 -12.30 -10.97 26.56
N GLN A 19 -13.51 -10.95 26.01
CA GLN A 19 -14.25 -12.17 25.71
C GLN A 19 -13.52 -13.04 24.68
N ILE A 20 -12.99 -12.42 23.61
CA ILE A 20 -12.15 -13.11 22.62
C ILE A 20 -10.86 -13.65 23.26
N ALA A 21 -10.20 -12.86 24.12
CA ALA A 21 -9.00 -13.30 24.81
C ALA A 21 -9.25 -14.52 25.70
N ASN A 22 -10.33 -14.52 26.49
CA ASN A 22 -10.70 -15.65 27.34
C ASN A 22 -11.12 -16.88 26.52
N TRP A 23 -11.81 -16.68 25.40
CA TRP A 23 -12.07 -17.75 24.43
C TRP A 23 -10.77 -18.39 23.95
N ALA A 24 -9.80 -17.58 23.53
CA ALA A 24 -8.52 -18.09 23.02
C ALA A 24 -7.73 -18.83 24.12
N ILE A 25 -7.75 -18.34 25.37
CA ILE A 25 -7.14 -19.04 26.52
C ILE A 25 -7.80 -20.41 26.71
N ASN A 26 -9.14 -20.48 26.69
CA ASN A 26 -9.89 -21.74 26.86
C ASN A 26 -9.62 -22.74 25.72
N LYS A 27 -9.29 -22.24 24.51
CA LYS A 27 -8.83 -23.06 23.37
C LYS A 27 -7.35 -23.47 23.47
N GLY A 28 -6.63 -22.99 24.47
CA GLY A 28 -5.23 -23.33 24.70
C GLY A 28 -4.21 -22.48 23.94
N TYR A 29 -4.64 -21.37 23.35
CA TYR A 29 -3.71 -20.43 22.71
C TYR A 29 -2.87 -19.69 23.75
N LYS A 30 -1.64 -19.40 23.39
CA LYS A 30 -0.63 -18.76 24.24
C LYS A 30 0.22 -17.77 23.46
N THR A 31 1.01 -17.00 24.17
CA THR A 31 2.00 -16.07 23.60
C THR A 31 2.87 -16.75 22.55
N GLY A 32 2.94 -16.15 21.37
CA GLY A 32 3.70 -16.63 20.22
C GLY A 32 2.92 -17.51 19.23
N ASP A 33 1.71 -17.96 19.58
CA ASP A 33 0.85 -18.62 18.61
C ASP A 33 0.35 -17.64 17.55
N VAL A 34 -0.04 -18.15 16.38
CA VAL A 34 -0.54 -17.38 15.25
C VAL A 34 -1.95 -17.82 14.86
N ILE A 35 -2.84 -16.85 14.68
CA ILE A 35 -4.19 -17.07 14.16
C ILE A 35 -4.38 -16.21 12.90
N SER A 36 -4.85 -16.83 11.82
CA SER A 36 -5.26 -16.11 10.60
C SER A 36 -6.62 -15.46 10.80
N LEU A 37 -6.77 -14.20 10.35
CA LEU A 37 -8.02 -13.44 10.44
C LEU A 37 -8.46 -13.00 9.05
N LEU A 38 -9.63 -13.47 8.60
CA LEU A 38 -10.27 -13.13 7.33
C LEU A 38 -11.63 -12.50 7.59
N MET A 39 -11.69 -11.19 7.60
CA MET A 39 -12.90 -10.45 7.97
C MET A 39 -12.93 -9.10 7.27
N GLU A 40 -14.13 -8.58 6.99
CA GLU A 40 -14.32 -7.22 6.48
C GLU A 40 -14.07 -6.16 7.56
N ASN A 41 -14.10 -4.91 7.15
CA ASN A 41 -14.10 -3.79 8.11
C ASN A 41 -15.37 -3.81 8.94
N LYS A 42 -15.25 -4.19 10.20
CA LYS A 42 -16.30 -4.14 11.21
C LYS A 42 -15.70 -4.13 12.62
N PRO A 43 -16.46 -3.74 13.66
CA PRO A 43 -15.92 -3.65 15.03
C PRO A 43 -15.35 -4.98 15.53
N GLU A 44 -15.94 -6.12 15.13
CA GLU A 44 -15.51 -7.46 15.50
C GLU A 44 -14.08 -7.79 15.04
N TYR A 45 -13.63 -7.21 13.91
CA TYR A 45 -12.22 -7.30 13.48
C TYR A 45 -11.28 -6.74 14.55
N ILE A 46 -11.65 -5.57 15.07
CA ILE A 46 -10.85 -4.85 16.08
C ILE A 46 -10.93 -5.59 17.41
N PHE A 47 -12.11 -6.07 17.83
CA PHE A 47 -12.27 -6.84 19.07
C PHE A 47 -11.44 -8.11 19.04
N THR A 48 -11.46 -8.83 17.90
CA THR A 48 -10.68 -10.06 17.71
C THR A 48 -9.18 -9.77 17.79
N TRP A 49 -8.70 -8.81 17.04
CA TRP A 49 -7.31 -8.40 17.08
C TRP A 49 -6.85 -8.00 18.49
N PHE A 50 -7.58 -7.09 19.15
CA PHE A 50 -7.22 -6.64 20.50
C PHE A 50 -7.30 -7.77 21.52
N GLY A 51 -8.28 -8.66 21.39
CA GLY A 51 -8.42 -9.82 22.28
C GLY A 51 -7.22 -10.77 22.18
N LEU A 52 -6.82 -11.13 20.97
CA LEU A 52 -5.66 -11.97 20.73
C LEU A 52 -4.35 -11.30 21.19
N ALA A 53 -4.19 -10.01 20.94
CA ALA A 53 -3.03 -9.24 21.37
C ALA A 53 -2.90 -9.19 22.93
N LYS A 54 -4.01 -9.23 23.68
CA LYS A 54 -4.00 -9.27 25.15
C LYS A 54 -3.30 -10.48 25.74
N ILE A 55 -3.18 -11.54 24.99
CA ILE A 55 -2.51 -12.79 25.38
C ILE A 55 -1.28 -13.12 24.53
N GLY A 56 -0.80 -12.14 23.77
CA GLY A 56 0.43 -12.26 22.96
C GLY A 56 0.31 -13.15 21.72
N VAL A 57 -0.90 -13.41 21.23
CA VAL A 57 -1.14 -14.14 19.99
C VAL A 57 -1.00 -13.19 18.79
N THR A 58 -0.22 -13.61 17.81
CA THR A 58 0.00 -12.87 16.55
C THR A 58 -1.19 -13.06 15.60
N VAL A 59 -1.65 -11.99 14.96
CA VAL A 59 -2.73 -12.03 13.98
C VAL A 59 -2.18 -11.95 12.56
N ALA A 60 -2.41 -12.98 11.74
CA ALA A 60 -2.13 -12.94 10.31
C ALA A 60 -3.32 -12.29 9.58
N CYS A 61 -3.14 -11.04 9.16
CA CYS A 61 -4.18 -10.20 8.59
C CYS A 61 -4.41 -10.54 7.11
N LEU A 62 -5.39 -11.40 6.81
CA LEU A 62 -5.67 -11.84 5.44
C LEU A 62 -6.48 -10.79 4.67
N ASN A 63 -6.12 -10.60 3.41
CA ASN A 63 -6.91 -9.76 2.49
C ASN A 63 -8.26 -10.44 2.18
N ASN A 64 -9.36 -9.79 2.46
CA ASN A 64 -10.71 -10.32 2.29
C ASN A 64 -11.17 -10.48 0.82
N ASN A 65 -10.35 -10.03 -0.14
CA ASN A 65 -10.62 -10.20 -1.57
C ASN A 65 -9.90 -11.41 -2.20
N ILE A 66 -8.97 -12.05 -1.47
CA ILE A 66 -8.26 -13.22 -2.02
C ILE A 66 -9.09 -14.50 -1.88
N LYS A 67 -8.92 -15.39 -2.85
CA LYS A 67 -9.61 -16.68 -2.96
C LYS A 67 -8.64 -17.78 -3.39
N SER A 68 -9.12 -19.00 -3.41
CA SER A 68 -8.44 -20.16 -4.00
C SER A 68 -6.99 -20.33 -3.53
N LYS A 69 -6.07 -20.58 -4.45
CA LYS A 69 -4.63 -20.81 -4.17
C LYS A 69 -3.97 -19.68 -3.38
N SER A 70 -4.36 -18.41 -3.64
CA SER A 70 -3.78 -17.26 -2.94
C SER A 70 -4.16 -17.24 -1.47
N LEU A 71 -5.40 -17.58 -1.13
CA LEU A 71 -5.84 -17.66 0.26
C LEU A 71 -5.14 -18.81 1.00
N ALA A 72 -5.11 -20.01 0.40
CA ALA A 72 -4.40 -21.16 0.98
C ALA A 72 -2.91 -20.87 1.18
N HIS A 73 -2.26 -20.21 0.21
CA HIS A 73 -0.87 -19.78 0.31
C HIS A 73 -0.64 -18.83 1.50
N CYS A 74 -1.49 -17.82 1.69
CA CYS A 74 -1.37 -16.88 2.81
C CYS A 74 -1.52 -17.59 4.16
N ILE A 75 -2.51 -18.48 4.31
CA ILE A 75 -2.69 -19.30 5.52
C ILE A 75 -1.44 -20.15 5.77
N LYS A 76 -0.92 -20.84 4.76
CA LYS A 76 0.30 -21.65 4.88
C LYS A 76 1.52 -20.82 5.30
N LYS A 77 1.69 -19.62 4.73
CA LYS A 77 2.85 -18.75 5.02
C LYS A 77 2.81 -18.08 6.39
N SER A 78 1.66 -17.99 7.02
CA SER A 78 1.54 -17.56 8.42
C SER A 78 1.87 -18.67 9.42
N GLU A 79 1.94 -19.91 8.97
CA GLU A 79 2.07 -21.11 9.82
C GLU A 79 0.92 -21.25 10.86
N SER A 80 -0.19 -20.56 10.59
CA SER A 80 -1.36 -20.56 11.44
C SER A 80 -2.10 -21.89 11.31
N LYS A 81 -2.44 -22.49 12.45
CA LYS A 81 -3.27 -23.71 12.53
C LYS A 81 -4.76 -23.40 12.58
N SER A 82 -5.11 -22.13 12.71
CA SER A 82 -6.48 -21.69 12.92
C SER A 82 -6.80 -20.46 12.10
N LEU A 83 -8.05 -20.41 11.64
CA LEU A 83 -8.63 -19.30 10.88
C LEU A 83 -9.88 -18.80 11.60
N ILE A 84 -9.89 -17.52 11.94
CA ILE A 84 -11.12 -16.81 12.28
C ILE A 84 -11.61 -16.12 11.00
N ILE A 85 -12.85 -16.44 10.60
CA ILE A 85 -13.44 -15.95 9.35
C ILE A 85 -14.83 -15.36 9.57
N SER A 86 -15.15 -14.26 8.88
CA SER A 86 -16.51 -13.74 8.83
C SER A 86 -17.44 -14.67 8.05
N SER A 87 -18.66 -14.88 8.55
CA SER A 87 -19.69 -15.67 7.84
C SER A 87 -19.94 -15.19 6.41
N ASP A 88 -19.79 -13.88 6.13
CA ASP A 88 -19.95 -13.29 4.80
C ASP A 88 -18.83 -13.70 3.79
N LEU A 89 -17.73 -14.28 4.28
CA LEU A 89 -16.56 -14.65 3.46
C LEU A 89 -16.34 -16.17 3.33
N MET A 90 -17.32 -16.99 3.72
CA MET A 90 -17.21 -18.45 3.67
C MET A 90 -16.99 -18.99 2.24
N GLU A 91 -17.47 -18.29 1.21
CA GLU A 91 -17.18 -18.64 -0.19
C GLU A 91 -15.69 -18.57 -0.51
N ASN A 92 -14.95 -17.61 0.09
CA ASN A 92 -13.50 -17.51 -0.10
C ASN A 92 -12.81 -18.76 0.46
N LEU A 93 -13.20 -19.22 1.66
CA LEU A 93 -12.68 -20.44 2.25
C LEU A 93 -13.03 -21.67 1.41
N ALA A 94 -14.29 -21.81 0.99
CA ALA A 94 -14.73 -22.92 0.14
C ALA A 94 -13.90 -23.02 -1.15
N SER A 95 -13.60 -21.88 -1.78
CA SER A 95 -12.76 -21.83 -2.98
C SER A 95 -11.30 -22.23 -2.75
N ALA A 96 -10.82 -22.14 -1.49
CA ALA A 96 -9.45 -22.44 -1.13
C ALA A 96 -9.25 -23.85 -0.57
N GLN A 97 -10.33 -24.54 -0.26
CA GLN A 97 -10.30 -25.79 0.53
C GLN A 97 -9.46 -26.90 -0.11
N GLU A 98 -9.50 -27.04 -1.43
CA GLU A 98 -8.69 -28.04 -2.17
C GLU A 98 -7.19 -27.77 -2.13
N TYR A 99 -6.78 -26.52 -1.79
CA TYR A 99 -5.38 -26.08 -1.74
C TYR A 99 -4.84 -25.98 -0.30
N ILE A 100 -5.70 -26.14 0.72
CA ILE A 100 -5.30 -26.10 2.12
C ILE A 100 -4.75 -27.47 2.49
N GLU A 101 -3.47 -27.51 2.89
CA GLU A 101 -2.78 -28.71 3.33
C GLU A 101 -2.93 -28.89 4.84
N GLY A 102 -3.23 -30.11 5.29
CA GLY A 102 -3.33 -30.44 6.72
C GLY A 102 -4.67 -30.02 7.36
N ASN A 103 -4.71 -30.02 8.68
CA ASN A 103 -5.89 -29.61 9.45
C ASN A 103 -5.84 -28.12 9.75
N LEU A 104 -6.95 -27.43 9.48
CA LEU A 104 -7.16 -26.03 9.81
C LEU A 104 -8.42 -25.93 10.69
N ASP A 105 -8.25 -25.47 11.93
CA ASP A 105 -9.38 -25.17 12.80
C ASP A 105 -10.03 -23.86 12.33
N VAL A 106 -11.33 -23.93 12.02
CA VAL A 106 -12.06 -22.76 11.49
C VAL A 106 -13.11 -22.30 12.49
N TYR A 107 -13.06 -21.03 12.84
CA TYR A 107 -14.00 -20.36 13.73
C TYR A 107 -14.71 -19.24 12.97
N VAL A 108 -16.04 -19.28 12.95
CA VAL A 108 -16.86 -18.34 12.18
C VAL A 108 -17.35 -17.20 13.07
N ALA A 109 -17.08 -15.98 12.67
CA ALA A 109 -17.60 -14.76 13.31
C ALA A 109 -18.85 -14.26 12.57
N GLY A 110 -19.96 -14.06 13.29
CA GLY A 110 -21.23 -13.60 12.75
C GLY A 110 -22.30 -14.68 12.78
N GLN A 111 -22.95 -14.95 11.64
CA GLN A 111 -24.03 -15.94 11.57
C GLN A 111 -23.50 -17.37 11.69
N ASP A 112 -24.32 -18.23 12.29
CA ASP A 112 -24.02 -19.66 12.38
C ASP A 112 -23.89 -20.28 10.99
N VAL A 113 -22.81 -21.06 10.80
CA VAL A 113 -22.57 -21.83 9.58
C VAL A 113 -22.44 -23.31 9.95
N GLN A 114 -23.29 -24.12 9.34
CA GLN A 114 -23.32 -25.55 9.63
C GLN A 114 -21.94 -26.21 9.42
N GLY A 115 -21.49 -26.96 10.41
CA GLY A 115 -20.21 -27.67 10.38
C GLY A 115 -19.02 -26.88 10.89
N TYR A 116 -19.21 -25.66 11.34
CA TYR A 116 -18.16 -24.82 11.91
C TYR A 116 -18.55 -24.30 13.29
N GLU A 117 -17.55 -24.06 14.13
CA GLU A 117 -17.77 -23.44 15.45
C GLU A 117 -17.91 -21.92 15.28
N THR A 118 -18.96 -21.37 15.89
CA THR A 118 -19.22 -19.92 15.83
C THR A 118 -18.45 -19.16 16.90
N LEU A 119 -17.79 -18.09 16.49
CA LEU A 119 -17.12 -17.12 17.35
C LEU A 119 -18.06 -15.95 17.69
N ASP A 120 -19.31 -16.23 18.01
CA ASP A 120 -20.26 -15.16 18.35
C ASP A 120 -20.28 -14.92 19.86
N GLY A 121 -20.39 -13.65 20.25
CA GLY A 121 -20.46 -13.22 21.63
C GLY A 121 -21.64 -13.80 22.42
N SER A 122 -22.74 -14.18 21.74
CA SER A 122 -23.89 -14.80 22.38
C SER A 122 -23.67 -16.27 22.76
N GLN A 123 -22.75 -16.97 22.10
CA GLN A 123 -22.40 -18.37 22.35
C GLN A 123 -21.08 -18.51 23.13
N ILE A 124 -20.28 -17.44 23.22
CA ILE A 124 -19.09 -17.43 24.06
C ILE A 124 -19.53 -17.15 25.49
N GLU A 125 -19.79 -18.16 26.28
CA GLU A 125 -19.99 -18.08 27.76
C GLU A 125 -18.73 -17.59 28.49
N ASN A 126 -17.80 -17.00 27.75
CA ASN A 126 -16.51 -16.56 28.28
C ASN A 126 -16.63 -15.22 29.00
N SER A 127 -15.86 -15.11 30.06
CA SER A 127 -15.80 -13.92 30.89
C SER A 127 -15.39 -12.68 30.08
N LYS A 128 -16.06 -11.55 30.31
CA LYS A 128 -15.67 -10.20 29.89
C LYS A 128 -14.62 -9.57 30.81
N VAL A 129 -14.16 -10.30 31.83
CA VAL A 129 -13.10 -9.87 32.73
C VAL A 129 -11.78 -9.86 31.98
N ARG A 130 -10.99 -8.81 32.22
CA ARG A 130 -9.68 -8.67 31.57
C ARG A 130 -8.76 -9.83 31.99
N PRO A 131 -8.11 -10.52 31.05
CA PRO A 131 -7.12 -11.53 31.34
C PRO A 131 -5.96 -10.98 32.18
N GLU A 132 -5.33 -11.84 32.95
CA GLU A 132 -4.18 -11.49 33.79
C GLU A 132 -3.02 -10.98 32.94
N THR A 133 -2.34 -9.93 33.43
CA THR A 133 -1.19 -9.35 32.72
C THR A 133 0.02 -10.27 32.67
N SER A 134 0.11 -11.23 33.60
CA SER A 134 1.14 -12.28 33.66
C SER A 134 1.23 -13.10 32.37
N LEU A 135 0.13 -13.27 31.64
CA LEU A 135 0.11 -13.99 30.36
C LEU A 135 0.98 -13.35 29.27
N ARG A 136 1.43 -12.12 29.48
CA ARG A 136 2.25 -11.35 28.52
C ARG A 136 3.50 -10.73 29.14
N GLU A 137 3.89 -11.14 30.36
CA GLU A 137 5.09 -10.61 31.04
C GLU A 137 6.37 -10.89 30.23
N GLU A 138 6.44 -12.02 29.54
CA GLU A 138 7.57 -12.39 28.70
C GLU A 138 7.47 -11.84 27.26
N LEU A 139 6.40 -11.10 26.93
CA LEU A 139 6.21 -10.54 25.60
C LEU A 139 7.23 -9.44 25.32
N SER A 140 8.10 -9.67 24.33
CA SER A 140 9.02 -8.64 23.86
C SER A 140 8.32 -7.66 22.91
N ASN A 141 8.70 -6.38 22.96
CA ASN A 141 8.26 -5.38 21.98
C ASN A 141 8.66 -5.74 20.53
N SER A 142 9.68 -6.57 20.35
CA SER A 142 10.12 -7.08 19.04
C SER A 142 9.30 -8.28 18.55
N GLN A 143 8.41 -8.86 19.37
CA GLN A 143 7.53 -9.93 18.93
C GLN A 143 6.48 -9.39 17.94
N SER A 144 6.14 -10.21 16.94
CA SER A 144 5.15 -9.85 15.93
C SER A 144 3.76 -9.72 16.55
N LEU A 145 3.14 -8.55 16.35
CA LEU A 145 1.73 -8.31 16.64
C LEU A 145 0.88 -8.78 15.46
N PHE A 146 1.39 -8.53 14.24
CA PHE A 146 0.74 -8.87 12.98
C PHE A 146 1.68 -9.55 12.01
N TYR A 147 1.08 -10.34 11.11
CA TYR A 147 1.63 -10.60 9.79
C TYR A 147 0.78 -9.83 8.77
N ILE A 148 1.42 -8.90 8.05
CA ILE A 148 0.77 -8.08 7.03
C ILE A 148 1.25 -8.55 5.66
N TYR A 149 0.31 -8.92 4.79
CA TYR A 149 0.67 -9.44 3.48
C TYR A 149 0.93 -8.31 2.48
N THR A 150 2.09 -8.39 1.84
CA THR A 150 2.47 -7.49 0.76
C THR A 150 2.41 -8.22 -0.59
N SER A 151 1.86 -7.57 -1.60
CA SER A 151 1.92 -8.06 -2.97
C SER A 151 3.34 -7.85 -3.49
N GLY A 152 4.11 -8.93 -3.64
CA GLY A 152 5.37 -8.86 -4.38
C GLY A 152 5.10 -8.51 -5.85
N THR A 153 6.03 -7.80 -6.49
CA THR A 153 5.94 -7.45 -7.92
C THR A 153 5.95 -8.68 -8.84
N THR A 154 6.38 -9.82 -8.34
CA THR A 154 6.66 -11.04 -9.14
C THR A 154 6.05 -12.33 -8.59
N GLY A 155 5.03 -12.31 -7.72
CA GLY A 155 4.55 -13.58 -7.18
C GLY A 155 3.45 -13.50 -6.13
N MET A 156 3.25 -14.62 -5.43
CA MET A 156 2.27 -14.79 -4.37
C MET A 156 2.57 -13.85 -3.18
N PRO A 157 1.54 -13.43 -2.40
CA PRO A 157 1.72 -12.54 -1.26
C PRO A 157 2.72 -13.06 -0.24
N LYS A 158 3.54 -12.15 0.31
CA LYS A 158 4.53 -12.46 1.37
C LYS A 158 4.05 -11.87 2.69
N ALA A 159 4.16 -12.65 3.77
CA ALA A 159 3.83 -12.21 5.11
C ALA A 159 4.99 -11.41 5.71
N ALA A 160 4.83 -10.10 5.86
CA ALA A 160 5.78 -9.23 6.54
C ALA A 160 5.55 -9.27 8.06
N ASN A 161 6.62 -9.41 8.82
CA ASN A 161 6.57 -9.28 10.28
C ASN A 161 6.28 -7.83 10.66
N PHE A 162 5.40 -7.66 11.63
CA PHE A 162 5.03 -6.34 12.15
C PHE A 162 4.94 -6.38 13.67
N SER A 163 5.99 -5.91 14.34
CA SER A 163 6.12 -6.01 15.79
C SER A 163 5.24 -5.03 16.56
N HIS A 164 5.09 -5.27 17.87
CA HIS A 164 4.48 -4.34 18.80
C HIS A 164 5.19 -2.97 18.78
N GLN A 165 6.52 -2.97 18.71
CA GLN A 165 7.31 -1.73 18.63
C GLN A 165 7.00 -0.95 17.36
N LYS A 166 6.97 -1.63 16.20
CA LYS A 166 6.65 -0.99 14.91
C LYS A 166 5.24 -0.43 14.88
N PHE A 167 4.29 -1.12 15.51
CA PHE A 167 2.93 -0.63 15.71
C PHE A 167 2.91 0.69 16.49
N LEU A 168 3.57 0.75 17.65
CA LEU A 168 3.60 1.95 18.49
C LEU A 168 4.28 3.13 17.79
N VAL A 169 5.38 2.88 17.07
CA VAL A 169 6.08 3.92 16.28
C VAL A 169 5.17 4.44 15.16
N GLY A 170 4.53 3.55 14.40
CA GLY A 170 3.62 3.95 13.31
C GLY A 170 2.43 4.77 13.80
N CYS A 171 1.82 4.38 14.93
CA CYS A 171 0.76 5.14 15.57
C CYS A 171 1.25 6.51 16.04
N GLY A 172 2.41 6.54 16.71
CA GLY A 172 3.02 7.76 17.23
C GLY A 172 3.29 8.80 16.15
N LEU A 173 3.76 8.39 14.98
CA LEU A 173 4.02 9.29 13.86
C LEU A 173 2.77 10.05 13.41
N GLN A 174 1.63 9.40 13.26
CA GLN A 174 0.37 10.07 12.93
C GLN A 174 -0.08 10.97 14.07
N MET A 175 -0.04 10.48 15.33
CA MET A 175 -0.44 11.25 16.50
C MET A 175 0.32 12.57 16.61
N PHE A 176 1.65 12.52 16.50
CA PHE A 176 2.50 13.72 16.56
C PHE A 176 2.32 14.63 15.35
N SER A 177 2.30 14.06 14.14
CA SER A 177 2.23 14.84 12.91
C SER A 177 0.94 15.62 12.77
N LEU A 178 -0.17 15.11 13.30
CA LEU A 178 -1.47 15.77 13.30
C LEU A 178 -1.84 16.41 14.65
N ASP A 179 -0.98 16.32 15.67
CA ASP A 179 -1.31 16.78 17.02
C ASP A 179 -2.68 16.26 17.48
N MET A 180 -2.86 14.92 17.40
CA MET A 180 -4.15 14.30 17.66
C MET A 180 -4.60 14.44 19.09
N LYS A 181 -5.91 14.64 19.29
CA LYS A 181 -6.56 14.87 20.59
C LYS A 181 -7.63 13.81 20.85
N PRO A 182 -8.01 13.56 22.12
CA PRO A 182 -9.13 12.67 22.45
C PRO A 182 -10.47 13.09 21.84
N THR A 183 -10.59 14.35 21.43
CA THR A 183 -11.78 14.89 20.76
C THR A 183 -11.81 14.62 19.26
N ASP A 184 -10.71 14.11 18.69
CA ASP A 184 -10.65 13.84 17.26
C ASP A 184 -11.49 12.62 16.87
N LYS A 185 -12.07 12.72 15.68
CA LYS A 185 -12.81 11.65 15.03
C LYS A 185 -12.12 11.29 13.72
N THR A 186 -11.55 10.08 13.68
CA THR A 186 -10.84 9.54 12.51
C THR A 186 -11.80 8.78 11.61
N TYR A 187 -11.91 9.18 10.36
CA TYR A 187 -12.70 8.46 9.36
C TYR A 187 -11.88 7.32 8.76
N MET A 188 -12.41 6.09 8.86
CA MET A 188 -11.72 4.87 8.45
C MET A 188 -12.54 4.09 7.44
N VAL A 189 -12.10 4.14 6.19
CA VAL A 189 -12.66 3.40 5.05
C VAL A 189 -11.65 2.45 4.41
N LEU A 190 -10.37 2.54 4.86
CA LEU A 190 -9.31 1.69 4.35
C LEU A 190 -9.43 0.28 4.94
N PRO A 191 -8.98 -0.75 4.21
CA PRO A 191 -9.00 -2.11 4.74
C PRO A 191 -8.17 -2.26 6.01
N LEU A 192 -8.75 -2.89 7.04
CA LEU A 192 -8.11 -3.08 8.35
C LEU A 192 -6.95 -4.09 8.31
N TYR A 193 -6.90 -4.96 7.30
CA TYR A 193 -5.80 -5.90 7.10
C TYR A 193 -4.51 -5.27 6.54
N HIS A 194 -4.53 -3.97 6.20
CA HIS A 194 -3.34 -3.23 5.77
C HIS A 194 -2.80 -2.31 6.86
N ALA A 195 -1.47 -2.07 6.83
CA ALA A 195 -0.80 -1.24 7.80
C ALA A 195 -1.41 0.18 7.92
N THR A 196 -1.73 0.84 6.80
CA THR A 196 -2.30 2.19 6.83
C THR A 196 -3.67 2.23 7.51
N GLY A 197 -4.56 1.29 7.22
CA GLY A 197 -5.88 1.22 7.85
C GLY A 197 -5.83 0.69 9.27
N GLY A 198 -5.39 -0.57 9.45
CA GLY A 198 -5.43 -1.28 10.72
C GLY A 198 -4.42 -0.75 11.74
N VAL A 199 -3.17 -0.53 11.33
CA VAL A 199 -2.13 -0.09 12.26
C VAL A 199 -2.20 1.42 12.48
N VAL A 200 -1.94 2.19 11.42
CA VAL A 200 -1.78 3.64 11.56
C VAL A 200 -3.09 4.30 11.98
N GLY A 201 -4.16 4.12 11.22
CA GLY A 201 -5.43 4.83 11.48
C GLY A 201 -6.14 4.37 12.74
N VAL A 202 -6.32 3.05 12.92
CA VAL A 202 -6.97 2.49 14.13
C VAL A 202 -6.10 2.71 15.35
N GLY A 203 -4.80 2.36 15.27
CA GLY A 203 -3.89 2.44 16.40
C GLY A 203 -3.72 3.87 16.90
N SER A 204 -3.46 4.85 16.02
CA SER A 204 -3.32 6.26 16.44
C SER A 204 -4.58 6.82 17.09
N THR A 205 -5.76 6.46 16.57
CA THR A 205 -7.05 6.89 17.14
C THR A 205 -7.21 6.37 18.57
N PHE A 206 -6.92 5.09 18.81
CA PHE A 206 -7.10 4.50 20.14
C PHE A 206 -6.00 4.89 21.11
N CYS A 207 -4.75 5.01 20.66
CA CYS A 207 -3.68 5.54 21.52
C CYS A 207 -3.93 7.00 21.96
N THR A 208 -4.66 7.77 21.15
CA THR A 208 -5.04 9.15 21.49
C THR A 208 -6.28 9.22 22.39
N GLY A 209 -7.11 8.17 22.43
CA GLY A 209 -8.42 8.19 23.08
C GLY A 209 -9.53 8.82 22.23
N GLY A 210 -9.31 8.95 20.93
CA GLY A 210 -10.25 9.51 19.95
C GLY A 210 -11.38 8.57 19.55
N THR A 211 -12.19 8.99 18.59
CA THR A 211 -13.30 8.19 18.05
C THR A 211 -12.96 7.69 16.65
N LEU A 212 -13.12 6.39 16.43
CA LEU A 212 -13.01 5.78 15.10
C LEU A 212 -14.39 5.73 14.44
N VAL A 213 -14.57 6.46 13.34
CA VAL A 213 -15.76 6.39 12.47
C VAL A 213 -15.45 5.37 11.37
N LEU A 214 -15.83 4.13 11.60
CA LEU A 214 -15.51 2.99 10.75
C LEU A 214 -16.59 2.76 9.68
N ARG A 215 -16.18 2.42 8.47
CA ARG A 215 -17.06 2.02 7.38
C ARG A 215 -16.67 0.64 6.85
N LYS A 216 -17.66 -0.14 6.43
CA LYS A 216 -17.47 -1.48 5.86
C LYS A 216 -16.61 -1.42 4.58
N LYS A 217 -16.83 -0.38 3.75
CA LYS A 217 -16.08 -0.13 2.51
C LYS A 217 -16.09 1.35 2.14
N PHE A 218 -15.14 1.75 1.31
CA PHE A 218 -15.09 3.07 0.70
C PHE A 218 -16.26 3.30 -0.26
N SER A 219 -16.85 4.50 -0.20
CA SER A 219 -17.83 5.00 -1.15
C SER A 219 -17.53 6.47 -1.45
N ALA A 220 -17.11 6.78 -2.66
CA ALA A 220 -16.82 8.16 -3.06
C ALA A 220 -18.08 9.05 -3.04
N ALA A 221 -19.26 8.47 -3.29
CA ALA A 221 -20.53 9.21 -3.32
C ALA A 221 -20.99 9.69 -1.94
N SER A 222 -20.77 8.88 -0.88
CA SER A 222 -21.21 9.20 0.49
C SER A 222 -20.10 9.78 1.37
N PHE A 223 -18.87 9.84 0.89
CA PHE A 223 -17.69 10.18 1.69
C PHE A 223 -17.81 11.51 2.44
N TRP A 224 -18.13 12.58 1.72
CA TRP A 224 -18.21 13.91 2.31
C TRP A 224 -19.43 14.10 3.22
N GLU A 225 -20.56 13.51 2.84
CA GLU A 225 -21.76 13.48 3.68
C GLU A 225 -21.49 12.78 5.01
N ASP A 226 -20.85 11.62 4.98
CA ASP A 226 -20.42 10.91 6.17
C ASP A 226 -19.47 11.75 7.04
N CYS A 227 -18.49 12.41 6.43
CA CYS A 227 -17.56 13.27 7.15
C CYS A 227 -18.26 14.41 7.89
N VAL A 228 -19.29 15.01 7.26
CA VAL A 228 -20.11 16.06 7.89
C VAL A 228 -21.00 15.47 8.97
N LYS A 229 -21.74 14.39 8.67
CA LYS A 229 -22.69 13.73 9.59
C LYS A 229 -22.04 13.29 10.91
N HIS A 230 -20.81 12.80 10.83
CA HIS A 230 -20.08 12.25 11.97
C HIS A 230 -19.09 13.23 12.60
N ASP A 231 -19.05 14.50 12.14
CA ASP A 231 -18.08 15.51 12.62
C ASP A 231 -16.63 15.04 12.54
N VAL A 232 -16.24 14.43 11.42
CA VAL A 232 -14.90 13.92 11.19
C VAL A 232 -13.87 15.06 11.22
N THR A 233 -12.77 14.84 11.93
CA THR A 233 -11.68 15.83 12.07
C THR A 233 -10.36 15.36 11.45
N VAL A 234 -10.17 14.06 11.29
CA VAL A 234 -8.98 13.45 10.73
C VAL A 234 -9.36 12.36 9.72
N ILE A 235 -8.62 12.30 8.62
CA ILE A 235 -8.73 11.19 7.64
C ILE A 235 -7.38 10.48 7.56
N THR A 236 -7.41 9.15 7.65
CA THR A 236 -6.29 8.32 7.22
C THR A 236 -6.57 7.85 5.79
N TYR A 237 -5.62 8.10 4.85
CA TYR A 237 -5.87 7.91 3.43
C TYR A 237 -4.75 7.15 2.72
N ILE A 238 -5.06 6.72 1.51
CA ILE A 238 -4.10 6.43 0.44
C ILE A 238 -4.41 7.34 -0.75
N GLY A 239 -3.41 7.72 -1.54
CA GLY A 239 -3.56 8.70 -2.63
C GLY A 239 -4.67 8.34 -3.62
N GLU A 240 -4.88 7.05 -3.88
CA GLU A 240 -5.94 6.56 -4.75
C GLU A 240 -7.35 6.90 -4.25
N LEU A 241 -7.58 6.94 -2.93
CA LEU A 241 -8.84 7.39 -2.34
C LEU A 241 -9.17 8.82 -2.79
N PHE A 242 -8.22 9.74 -2.67
CA PHE A 242 -8.43 11.12 -3.09
C PHE A 242 -8.55 11.26 -4.60
N ARG A 243 -7.88 10.42 -5.39
CA ARG A 243 -8.08 10.38 -6.84
C ARG A 243 -9.54 10.09 -7.21
N TYR A 244 -10.17 9.11 -6.54
CA TYR A 244 -11.60 8.84 -6.73
C TYR A 244 -12.47 10.01 -6.30
N LEU A 245 -12.18 10.64 -5.15
CA LEU A 245 -12.96 11.79 -4.67
C LEU A 245 -12.89 12.99 -5.63
N VAL A 246 -11.71 13.23 -6.20
CA VAL A 246 -11.51 14.30 -7.20
C VAL A 246 -12.32 14.04 -8.47
N ALA A 247 -12.43 12.79 -8.91
CA ALA A 247 -13.19 12.39 -10.09
C ALA A 247 -14.71 12.47 -9.89
N THR A 248 -15.22 12.58 -8.65
CA THR A 248 -16.65 12.71 -8.40
C THR A 248 -17.18 14.11 -8.71
N LYS A 249 -18.48 14.20 -9.05
CA LYS A 249 -19.17 15.48 -9.16
C LYS A 249 -19.10 16.24 -7.83
N LYS A 250 -19.01 17.57 -7.90
CA LYS A 250 -19.00 18.42 -6.71
C LYS A 250 -20.23 18.16 -5.82
N SER A 251 -19.98 18.01 -4.52
CA SER A 251 -21.01 17.86 -3.49
C SER A 251 -21.03 19.09 -2.60
N GLU A 252 -22.21 19.45 -2.09
CA GLU A 252 -22.35 20.52 -1.12
C GLU A 252 -21.65 20.25 0.23
N TYR A 253 -21.29 18.99 0.51
CA TYR A 253 -20.63 18.56 1.75
C TYR A 253 -19.11 18.73 1.70
N GLU A 254 -18.49 18.94 0.53
CA GLU A 254 -17.03 18.96 0.34
C GLU A 254 -16.31 20.04 1.14
N THR A 255 -16.99 21.09 1.56
CA THR A 255 -16.44 22.21 2.33
C THR A 255 -17.15 22.44 3.67
N LYS A 256 -18.15 21.59 4.01
CA LYS A 256 -18.92 21.70 5.27
C LYS A 256 -18.34 20.85 6.40
N HIS A 257 -17.34 20.04 6.12
CA HIS A 257 -16.70 19.16 7.10
C HIS A 257 -15.81 19.92 8.10
N LYS A 258 -15.41 19.22 9.17
CA LYS A 258 -14.52 19.73 10.22
C LYS A 258 -13.10 19.15 10.14
N ILE A 259 -12.71 18.61 8.97
CA ILE A 259 -11.41 17.96 8.79
C ILE A 259 -10.31 19.01 8.93
N ARG A 260 -9.42 18.81 9.89
CA ARG A 260 -8.29 19.68 10.20
C ARG A 260 -6.95 19.16 9.67
N GLY A 261 -6.91 17.92 9.19
CA GLY A 261 -5.73 17.33 8.59
C GLY A 261 -5.94 15.90 8.15
N ILE A 262 -5.09 15.48 7.22
CA ILE A 262 -5.10 14.13 6.67
C ILE A 262 -3.70 13.52 6.75
N TYR A 263 -3.63 12.20 6.99
CA TYR A 263 -2.40 11.44 7.11
C TYR A 263 -2.45 10.21 6.21
N GLY A 264 -1.47 10.04 5.35
CA GLY A 264 -1.48 8.91 4.42
C GLY A 264 -0.25 8.86 3.53
N ASN A 265 -0.38 8.14 2.44
CA ASN A 265 0.71 7.94 1.49
C ASN A 265 0.23 7.87 0.05
N GLY A 266 1.09 8.29 -0.87
CA GLY A 266 0.88 8.17 -2.31
C GLY A 266 -0.05 9.23 -2.91
N LEU A 267 -0.18 10.40 -2.29
CA LEU A 267 -0.93 11.51 -2.85
C LEU A 267 -0.12 12.17 -3.97
N ARG A 268 -0.61 12.06 -5.19
CA ARG A 268 0.04 12.65 -6.36
C ARG A 268 -0.01 14.18 -6.32
N PRO A 269 1.01 14.89 -6.88
CA PRO A 269 1.08 16.36 -6.85
C PRO A 269 -0.15 17.06 -7.43
N GLU A 270 -0.72 16.56 -8.54
CA GLU A 270 -1.92 17.13 -9.16
C GLU A 270 -3.15 16.97 -8.25
N VAL A 271 -3.29 15.83 -7.57
CA VAL A 271 -4.38 15.59 -6.62
C VAL A 271 -4.20 16.44 -5.36
N TRP A 272 -2.97 16.64 -4.90
CA TRP A 272 -2.63 17.45 -3.72
C TRP A 272 -3.19 18.88 -3.83
N LYS A 273 -2.95 19.55 -4.96
CA LYS A 273 -3.49 20.90 -5.20
C LYS A 273 -5.02 20.93 -5.12
N ILE A 274 -5.68 19.95 -5.74
CA ILE A 274 -7.15 19.87 -5.73
C ILE A 274 -7.66 19.61 -4.31
N VAL A 275 -6.99 18.80 -3.50
CA VAL A 275 -7.35 18.56 -2.09
C VAL A 275 -7.33 19.87 -1.31
N GLN A 276 -6.34 20.72 -1.51
CA GLN A 276 -6.26 22.03 -0.86
C GLN A 276 -7.32 23.01 -1.40
N GLU A 277 -7.43 23.15 -2.71
CA GLU A 277 -8.27 24.18 -3.34
C GLU A 277 -9.78 23.83 -3.32
N ARG A 278 -10.12 22.54 -3.60
CA ARG A 278 -11.53 22.11 -3.70
C ARG A 278 -12.11 21.68 -2.36
N PHE A 279 -11.33 20.96 -1.56
CA PHE A 279 -11.81 20.41 -0.29
C PHE A 279 -11.41 21.25 0.93
N GLY A 280 -10.52 22.25 0.76
CA GLY A 280 -10.12 23.16 1.84
C GLY A 280 -9.27 22.47 2.93
N ILE A 281 -8.51 21.45 2.58
CA ILE A 281 -7.66 20.70 3.53
C ILE A 281 -6.20 21.08 3.31
N ASP A 282 -5.67 21.97 4.16
CA ASP A 282 -4.30 22.47 4.03
C ASP A 282 -3.25 21.56 4.67
N ARG A 283 -3.60 20.90 5.79
CA ARG A 283 -2.67 20.03 6.51
C ARG A 283 -2.68 18.62 5.92
N ILE A 284 -1.75 18.38 5.02
CA ILE A 284 -1.57 17.10 4.33
C ILE A 284 -0.24 16.51 4.78
N VAL A 285 -0.29 15.41 5.52
CA VAL A 285 0.89 14.70 5.99
C VAL A 285 1.05 13.41 5.20
N GLU A 286 2.05 13.39 4.33
CA GLU A 286 2.48 12.19 3.63
C GLU A 286 3.49 11.43 4.49
N PHE A 287 3.44 10.10 4.42
CA PHE A 287 4.50 9.25 4.96
C PHE A 287 4.96 8.22 3.92
N TYR A 288 6.17 7.74 4.10
CA TYR A 288 6.73 6.65 3.32
C TYR A 288 7.28 5.57 4.25
N GLY A 289 6.97 4.33 3.96
CA GLY A 289 7.48 3.16 4.66
C GLY A 289 7.00 1.86 4.02
N ALA A 290 7.74 0.79 4.24
CA ALA A 290 7.38 -0.56 3.82
C ALA A 290 7.03 -1.42 5.04
N SER A 291 6.04 -2.31 4.89
CA SER A 291 5.61 -3.19 5.99
C SER A 291 6.75 -4.08 6.48
N GLU A 292 7.59 -4.57 5.56
CA GLU A 292 8.77 -5.40 5.85
C GLU A 292 10.03 -4.61 6.20
N GLY A 293 10.08 -3.32 5.82
CA GLY A 293 11.28 -2.48 5.90
C GLY A 293 11.43 -1.70 7.19
N ASN A 294 12.52 -0.93 7.25
CA ASN A 294 12.86 -0.06 8.37
C ASN A 294 13.05 1.42 7.99
N ILE A 295 12.78 1.79 6.76
CA ILE A 295 12.76 3.19 6.34
C ILE A 295 11.43 3.81 6.77
N SER A 296 11.49 4.97 7.41
CA SER A 296 10.33 5.74 7.83
C SER A 296 10.57 7.22 7.57
N LEU A 297 9.82 7.79 6.62
CA LEU A 297 9.85 9.20 6.30
C LEU A 297 8.46 9.80 6.55
N THR A 298 8.40 11.02 7.08
CA THR A 298 7.12 11.70 7.33
C THR A 298 7.24 13.17 6.96
N ASN A 299 6.30 13.66 6.18
CA ASN A 299 6.20 15.03 5.71
C ASN A 299 5.35 15.87 6.69
N VAL A 300 5.88 16.12 7.87
CA VAL A 300 5.17 16.87 8.93
C VAL A 300 4.89 18.33 8.51
N ASP A 301 5.75 18.87 7.66
CA ASP A 301 5.70 20.27 7.23
C ASP A 301 4.67 20.52 6.10
N SER A 302 3.96 19.49 5.63
CA SER A 302 3.07 19.53 4.47
C SER A 302 3.77 20.10 3.22
N LYS A 303 5.07 19.77 3.05
CA LYS A 303 5.86 20.20 1.88
C LYS A 303 5.29 19.54 0.64
N PHE A 304 4.85 20.37 -0.31
CA PHE A 304 4.23 19.92 -1.55
C PHE A 304 5.04 18.84 -2.29
N GLY A 305 4.40 17.71 -2.60
CA GLY A 305 4.97 16.60 -3.35
C GLY A 305 6.03 15.78 -2.62
N SER A 306 6.44 16.15 -1.40
CA SER A 306 7.42 15.39 -0.62
C SER A 306 6.75 14.24 0.15
N ILE A 307 7.41 13.09 0.22
CA ILE A 307 7.00 11.94 1.04
C ILE A 307 7.57 11.97 2.45
N GLY A 308 8.41 12.95 2.76
CA GLY A 308 8.93 13.16 4.11
C GLY A 308 10.34 13.70 4.19
N ARG A 309 10.77 13.92 5.42
CA ARG A 309 12.10 14.41 5.77
C ARG A 309 12.60 13.71 7.02
N ILE A 310 13.90 13.44 7.09
CA ILE A 310 14.56 13.05 8.32
C ILE A 310 15.21 14.30 8.90
N PRO A 311 14.72 14.81 10.04
CA PRO A 311 15.36 15.93 10.72
C PRO A 311 16.82 15.63 11.06
N PRO A 312 17.74 16.62 11.01
CA PRO A 312 19.16 16.40 11.25
C PRO A 312 19.50 15.66 12.56
N TYR A 313 18.74 15.93 13.63
CA TYR A 313 18.93 15.29 14.93
C TYR A 313 18.45 13.82 14.99
N LEU A 314 17.70 13.35 14.00
CA LEU A 314 17.27 11.95 13.88
C LEU A 314 18.08 11.13 12.88
N LYS A 315 19.03 11.74 12.15
CA LYS A 315 19.82 11.02 11.14
C LYS A 315 20.62 9.84 11.69
N SER A 316 21.07 9.92 12.94
CA SER A 316 21.77 8.81 13.61
C SER A 316 20.82 7.71 14.08
N VAL A 317 19.54 8.04 14.25
CA VAL A 317 18.51 7.13 14.77
C VAL A 317 17.72 6.48 13.61
N LEU A 318 17.58 7.17 12.49
CA LEU A 318 16.88 6.71 11.30
C LEU A 318 17.80 6.85 10.08
N PRO A 319 18.90 6.08 10.02
CA PRO A 319 19.85 6.20 8.92
C PRO A 319 19.26 5.64 7.63
N THR A 320 18.75 6.57 6.81
CA THR A 320 18.27 6.31 5.45
C THR A 320 19.18 7.01 4.47
N LYS A 321 19.61 6.30 3.45
CA LYS A 321 20.44 6.79 2.36
C LYS A 321 19.76 6.56 1.02
N VAL A 322 20.21 7.29 0.00
CA VAL A 322 19.86 7.04 -1.40
C VAL A 322 21.15 6.72 -2.13
N VAL A 323 21.23 5.55 -2.74
CA VAL A 323 22.44 5.10 -3.45
C VAL A 323 22.19 5.03 -4.95
N LYS A 324 23.23 5.28 -5.74
CA LYS A 324 23.16 5.20 -7.21
C LYS A 324 22.72 3.82 -7.63
N PHE A 325 21.81 3.78 -8.60
CA PHE A 325 21.16 2.56 -9.06
C PHE A 325 21.19 2.45 -10.58
N ASP A 326 21.63 1.29 -11.08
CA ASP A 326 21.53 0.94 -12.50
C ASP A 326 20.16 0.30 -12.76
N VAL A 327 19.29 1.05 -13.42
CA VAL A 327 17.90 0.61 -13.70
C VAL A 327 17.86 -0.52 -14.73
N GLU A 328 18.84 -0.58 -15.66
CA GLU A 328 18.87 -1.58 -16.71
C GLU A 328 19.24 -2.97 -16.18
N ASN A 329 20.26 -2.99 -15.29
CA ASN A 329 20.72 -4.23 -14.67
C ASN A 329 20.04 -4.53 -13.33
N GLU A 330 19.19 -3.62 -12.85
CA GLU A 330 18.50 -3.69 -11.55
C GLU A 330 19.47 -3.91 -10.37
N VAL A 331 20.59 -3.19 -10.35
CA VAL A 331 21.62 -3.31 -9.31
C VAL A 331 22.09 -1.95 -8.78
N VAL A 332 22.50 -1.90 -7.52
CA VAL A 332 23.18 -0.73 -6.95
C VAL A 332 24.57 -0.56 -7.59
N ILE A 333 24.94 0.70 -7.87
CA ILE A 333 26.26 1.03 -8.43
C ILE A 333 27.29 1.09 -7.30
N ARG A 334 28.42 0.41 -7.52
CA ARG A 334 29.53 0.35 -6.57
C ARG A 334 30.79 0.98 -7.13
N ASP A 335 31.63 1.50 -6.24
CA ASP A 335 32.97 2.04 -6.57
C ASP A 335 34.00 0.91 -6.81
N GLU A 336 35.23 1.29 -7.09
CA GLU A 336 36.36 0.37 -7.31
C GLU A 336 36.71 -0.50 -6.08
N ASN A 337 36.30 -0.10 -4.87
CA ASN A 337 36.50 -0.82 -3.63
C ASN A 337 35.31 -1.76 -3.32
N GLY A 338 34.27 -1.75 -4.14
CA GLY A 338 33.06 -2.55 -3.99
C GLY A 338 32.01 -1.95 -3.06
N PHE A 339 32.13 -0.68 -2.66
CA PHE A 339 31.14 0.02 -1.84
C PHE A 339 30.14 0.80 -2.70
N CYS A 340 28.89 0.95 -2.20
CA CYS A 340 27.86 1.68 -2.89
C CYS A 340 28.17 3.20 -2.91
N ILE A 341 27.77 3.85 -3.98
CA ILE A 341 27.96 5.30 -4.16
C ILE A 341 26.66 6.01 -3.74
N GLU A 342 26.72 6.90 -2.75
CA GLU A 342 25.59 7.74 -2.35
C GLU A 342 25.23 8.74 -3.47
N CYS A 343 23.94 8.95 -3.71
CA CYS A 343 23.45 9.94 -4.66
C CYS A 343 23.68 11.36 -4.16
N GLU A 344 23.92 12.28 -5.10
CA GLU A 344 23.92 13.70 -4.81
C GLU A 344 22.49 14.23 -4.62
N ASP A 345 22.37 15.46 -4.07
CA ASP A 345 21.08 16.11 -3.92
C ASP A 345 20.41 16.33 -5.29
N GLY A 346 19.19 15.83 -5.44
CA GLY A 346 18.41 15.86 -6.67
C GLY A 346 18.60 14.63 -7.59
N GLU A 347 19.63 13.82 -7.35
CA GLU A 347 19.85 12.57 -8.08
C GLU A 347 18.92 11.47 -7.60
N ALA A 348 18.33 10.70 -8.51
CA ALA A 348 17.48 9.57 -8.20
C ALA A 348 18.31 8.30 -7.97
N GLY A 349 17.96 7.51 -6.95
CA GLY A 349 18.60 6.25 -6.65
C GLY A 349 17.76 5.40 -5.70
N GLU A 350 18.24 4.21 -5.38
CA GLU A 350 17.53 3.32 -4.46
C GLU A 350 17.62 3.83 -3.02
N ALA A 351 16.46 3.88 -2.35
CA ALA A 351 16.40 4.17 -0.92
C ALA A 351 16.76 2.94 -0.11
N ILE A 352 17.70 3.10 0.82
CA ILE A 352 18.17 2.03 1.69
C ILE A 352 18.12 2.45 3.16
N GLY A 353 17.84 1.47 4.06
CA GLY A 353 17.78 1.69 5.50
C GLY A 353 18.80 0.83 6.25
N PHE A 354 19.59 1.43 7.13
CA PHE A 354 20.62 0.72 7.90
C PHE A 354 20.01 -0.37 8.80
N ILE A 355 20.62 -1.54 8.85
CA ILE A 355 20.25 -2.65 9.73
C ILE A 355 21.31 -2.76 10.83
N PRO A 356 21.01 -2.30 12.06
CA PRO A 356 21.96 -2.43 13.18
C PRO A 356 22.12 -3.89 13.62
N ASP A 357 23.25 -4.18 14.24
CA ASP A 357 23.55 -5.52 14.79
C ASP A 357 22.90 -5.76 16.15
N ASP A 358 22.43 -4.71 16.82
CA ASP A 358 21.80 -4.83 18.12
C ASP A 358 20.26 -4.69 18.07
N ASP A 359 19.59 -5.41 18.99
CA ASP A 359 18.14 -5.43 19.10
C ASP A 359 17.54 -4.19 19.80
N LYS A 360 18.38 -3.22 20.17
CA LYS A 360 17.97 -2.07 20.99
C LYS A 360 17.43 -0.90 20.20
N PHE A 361 17.44 -0.99 18.88
CA PHE A 361 17.19 0.14 18.01
C PHE A 361 15.75 0.23 17.49
N THR A 362 15.20 1.45 17.40
CA THR A 362 13.84 1.73 16.91
C THR A 362 13.68 1.50 15.40
N GLY A 363 14.75 1.32 14.64
CA GLY A 363 14.78 1.08 13.21
C GLY A 363 15.04 -0.37 12.82
N LYS A 364 14.60 -1.35 13.61
CA LYS A 364 14.83 -2.76 13.32
C LYS A 364 14.21 -3.16 11.97
N PHE A 365 15.00 -3.85 11.15
CA PHE A 365 14.50 -4.53 9.95
C PHE A 365 13.85 -5.86 10.35
N GLU A 366 12.55 -5.99 10.14
CA GLU A 366 11.78 -7.16 10.59
C GLU A 366 11.59 -8.21 9.48
N GLY A 367 11.65 -7.80 8.23
CA GLY A 367 11.57 -8.68 7.06
C GLY A 367 10.25 -9.44 6.94
N TYR A 368 10.34 -10.61 6.34
CA TYR A 368 9.23 -11.52 6.12
C TYR A 368 9.34 -12.76 7.02
N THR A 369 8.24 -13.50 7.19
CA THR A 369 8.28 -14.85 7.78
C THR A 369 9.17 -15.79 6.95
N ASP A 370 9.26 -15.58 5.64
CA ASP A 370 10.13 -16.29 4.72
C ASP A 370 11.57 -15.72 4.76
N LYS A 371 12.52 -16.52 5.29
CA LYS A 371 13.92 -16.12 5.46
C LYS A 371 14.63 -15.82 4.14
N GLU A 372 14.37 -16.58 3.08
CA GLU A 372 14.98 -16.35 1.77
C GLU A 372 14.45 -15.06 1.13
N ALA A 373 13.15 -14.76 1.29
CA ALA A 373 12.58 -13.49 0.86
C ALA A 373 13.17 -12.31 1.64
N THR A 374 13.44 -12.49 2.93
CA THR A 374 14.08 -11.49 3.78
C THR A 374 15.52 -11.24 3.34
N LYS A 375 16.30 -12.30 3.10
CA LYS A 375 17.71 -12.20 2.67
C LYS A 375 17.87 -11.43 1.37
N LYS A 376 16.94 -11.60 0.42
CA LYS A 376 16.95 -10.86 -0.86
C LYS A 376 16.74 -9.35 -0.71
N LYS A 377 16.30 -8.89 0.45
CA LYS A 377 16.11 -7.49 0.78
C LYS A 377 17.27 -6.88 1.57
N ILE A 378 18.39 -7.60 1.71
CA ILE A 378 19.56 -7.13 2.45
C ILE A 378 20.70 -6.89 1.47
N LEU A 379 21.24 -5.68 1.47
CA LEU A 379 22.49 -5.32 0.84
C LEU A 379 23.60 -5.42 1.90
N GLU A 380 24.70 -6.05 1.53
CA GLU A 380 25.89 -6.20 2.40
C GLU A 380 27.06 -5.38 1.85
N ASN A 381 27.95 -4.93 2.73
CA ASN A 381 29.12 -4.13 2.39
C ASN A 381 28.77 -2.89 1.57
N VAL A 382 27.86 -2.06 2.11
CA VAL A 382 27.32 -0.89 1.40
C VAL A 382 28.27 0.29 1.48
N PHE A 383 28.68 0.69 2.68
CA PHE A 383 29.63 1.80 2.91
C PHE A 383 30.87 1.37 3.69
N GLU A 384 30.78 0.25 4.40
CA GLU A 384 31.90 -0.35 5.12
C GLU A 384 31.77 -1.88 5.13
N LYS A 385 32.89 -2.56 5.39
CA LYS A 385 32.90 -4.02 5.40
C LYS A 385 32.05 -4.57 6.54
N GLY A 386 31.06 -5.39 6.19
CA GLY A 386 30.17 -6.08 7.14
C GLY A 386 28.91 -5.31 7.48
N ASP A 387 28.74 -4.06 7.04
CA ASP A 387 27.46 -3.34 7.23
C ASP A 387 26.34 -3.99 6.40
N ARG A 388 25.11 -3.83 6.90
CA ARG A 388 23.92 -4.39 6.27
C ARG A 388 22.84 -3.30 6.15
N TRP A 389 22.19 -3.26 4.99
CA TRP A 389 21.18 -2.29 4.67
C TRP A 389 19.96 -2.95 4.03
N PHE A 390 18.78 -2.49 4.41
CA PHE A 390 17.54 -2.89 3.77
C PHE A 390 17.41 -2.21 2.40
N SER A 391 17.19 -3.01 1.35
CA SER A 391 16.87 -2.58 -0.01
C SER A 391 15.37 -2.39 -0.14
N SER A 392 14.91 -1.14 -0.34
CA SER A 392 13.49 -0.85 -0.42
C SER A 392 12.86 -1.36 -1.72
N GLY A 393 13.60 -1.31 -2.81
CA GLY A 393 13.10 -1.52 -4.15
C GLY A 393 12.36 -0.30 -4.70
N ASP A 394 12.57 0.88 -4.10
CA ASP A 394 11.97 2.14 -4.54
C ASP A 394 13.06 3.17 -4.86
N LEU A 395 12.90 3.89 -5.97
CA LEU A 395 13.76 4.99 -6.34
C LEU A 395 13.23 6.28 -5.71
N LEU A 396 14.08 6.94 -4.95
CA LEU A 396 13.81 8.24 -4.33
C LEU A 396 14.86 9.26 -4.78
N LYS A 397 14.53 10.55 -4.66
CA LYS A 397 15.49 11.64 -4.71
C LYS A 397 15.37 12.51 -3.47
N LYS A 398 16.48 13.09 -3.03
CA LYS A 398 16.54 13.99 -1.86
C LYS A 398 16.94 15.38 -2.33
N ASP A 399 16.25 16.43 -1.85
CA ASP A 399 16.65 17.80 -2.12
C ASP A 399 17.68 18.33 -1.10
N LYS A 400 18.24 19.52 -1.37
CA LYS A 400 19.22 20.19 -0.51
C LYS A 400 18.68 20.52 0.90
N GLN A 401 17.36 20.57 1.06
CA GLN A 401 16.69 20.81 2.35
C GLN A 401 16.45 19.51 3.13
N GLY A 402 16.75 18.34 2.52
CA GLY A 402 16.61 17.02 3.11
C GLY A 402 15.21 16.42 2.98
N TYR A 403 14.36 16.97 2.12
CA TYR A 403 13.09 16.35 1.76
C TYR A 403 13.29 15.28 0.70
N TYR A 404 12.59 14.16 0.88
CA TYR A 404 12.58 13.03 -0.04
C TYR A 404 11.34 13.09 -0.93
N TYR A 405 11.52 12.68 -2.18
CA TYR A 405 10.47 12.60 -3.18
C TYR A 405 10.50 11.22 -3.81
N PHE A 406 9.33 10.62 -3.97
CA PHE A 406 9.18 9.34 -4.65
C PHE A 406 9.38 9.54 -6.15
N VAL A 407 10.20 8.70 -6.76
CA VAL A 407 10.45 8.73 -8.22
C VAL A 407 9.68 7.60 -8.88
N ASP A 408 10.01 6.33 -8.53
CA ASP A 408 9.32 5.16 -9.05
C ASP A 408 9.71 3.90 -8.27
N ARG A 409 9.11 2.77 -8.61
CA ARG A 409 9.56 1.46 -8.15
C ARG A 409 10.60 0.87 -9.08
N ILE A 410 11.59 0.21 -8.50
CA ILE A 410 12.49 -0.67 -9.25
C ILE A 410 11.66 -1.78 -9.89
N GLY A 411 11.87 -2.04 -11.19
CA GLY A 411 11.07 -2.96 -11.99
C GLY A 411 9.82 -2.33 -12.65
N ASP A 412 9.38 -1.15 -12.20
CA ASP A 412 8.37 -0.35 -12.91
C ASP A 412 9.04 0.67 -13.83
N THR A 413 10.14 1.27 -13.40
CA THR A 413 10.99 2.12 -14.26
C THR A 413 11.57 1.27 -15.39
N PHE A 414 11.55 1.78 -16.60
CA PHE A 414 12.13 1.11 -17.76
C PHE A 414 13.10 2.04 -18.52
N ARG A 415 13.97 1.45 -19.34
CA ARG A 415 14.90 2.20 -20.17
C ARG A 415 14.42 2.22 -21.62
N TRP A 416 14.45 3.40 -22.23
CA TRP A 416 14.12 3.60 -23.64
C TRP A 416 15.05 4.63 -24.28
N LYS A 417 15.61 4.29 -25.45
CA LYS A 417 16.55 5.17 -26.19
C LYS A 417 17.72 5.66 -25.29
N SER A 418 18.26 4.75 -24.48
CA SER A 418 19.35 4.98 -23.51
C SER A 418 19.00 5.89 -22.33
N GLU A 419 17.74 6.25 -22.13
CA GLU A 419 17.25 7.08 -21.03
C GLU A 419 16.31 6.30 -20.10
N ASN A 420 16.35 6.61 -18.81
CA ASN A 420 15.45 6.02 -17.82
C ASN A 420 14.09 6.74 -17.85
N VAL A 421 13.01 5.98 -17.93
CA VAL A 421 11.63 6.48 -17.94
C VAL A 421 10.93 6.06 -16.66
N SER A 422 10.51 7.03 -15.87
CA SER A 422 9.67 6.81 -14.70
C SER A 422 8.22 6.63 -15.13
N THR A 423 7.62 5.49 -14.80
CA THR A 423 6.21 5.26 -15.09
C THR A 423 5.30 6.22 -14.34
N ASN A 424 5.76 6.68 -13.18
CA ASN A 424 5.03 7.63 -12.36
C ASN A 424 4.99 9.02 -13.01
N GLU A 425 6.14 9.54 -13.45
CA GLU A 425 6.23 10.83 -14.15
C GLU A 425 5.34 10.86 -15.41
N VAL A 426 5.40 9.81 -16.22
CA VAL A 426 4.56 9.68 -17.42
C VAL A 426 3.08 9.58 -17.05
N SER A 427 2.73 8.82 -16.01
CA SER A 427 1.35 8.71 -15.52
C SER A 427 0.81 10.05 -15.03
N GLU A 428 1.62 10.84 -14.32
CA GLU A 428 1.24 12.17 -13.86
C GLU A 428 0.92 13.12 -15.03
N ALA A 429 1.80 13.17 -16.03
CA ALA A 429 1.59 13.99 -17.22
C ALA A 429 0.31 13.58 -17.98
N ILE A 430 0.08 12.28 -18.15
CA ILE A 430 -1.12 11.77 -18.83
C ILE A 430 -2.38 12.07 -18.01
N SER A 431 -2.36 11.85 -16.69
CA SER A 431 -3.51 12.09 -15.81
C SER A 431 -3.99 13.55 -15.80
N ALA A 432 -3.11 14.49 -16.09
CA ALA A 432 -3.44 15.92 -16.18
C ALA A 432 -4.15 16.28 -17.50
N TYR A 433 -4.18 15.39 -18.49
CA TYR A 433 -4.88 15.61 -19.74
C TYR A 433 -6.39 15.42 -19.60
N LYS A 434 -7.17 16.34 -20.18
CA LYS A 434 -8.62 16.35 -20.09
C LYS A 434 -9.24 15.09 -20.70
N GLY A 435 -10.18 14.48 -19.96
CA GLY A 435 -10.90 13.31 -20.42
C GLY A 435 -10.24 11.96 -20.08
N ILE A 436 -9.17 11.97 -19.28
CA ILE A 436 -8.55 10.74 -18.76
C ILE A 436 -9.01 10.50 -17.32
N ASP A 437 -9.68 9.38 -17.09
CA ASP A 437 -10.15 8.96 -15.77
C ASP A 437 -9.11 8.11 -15.06
N GLU A 438 -8.44 7.19 -15.79
CA GLU A 438 -7.40 6.32 -15.24
C GLU A 438 -6.25 6.12 -16.21
N VAL A 439 -5.04 5.94 -15.67
CA VAL A 439 -3.84 5.65 -16.46
C VAL A 439 -2.94 4.66 -15.73
N ASN A 440 -2.41 3.69 -16.49
CA ASN A 440 -1.37 2.77 -16.03
C ASN A 440 -0.27 2.70 -17.09
N VAL A 441 0.94 3.14 -16.72
CA VAL A 441 2.11 3.18 -17.62
C VAL A 441 3.04 2.00 -17.32
N TYR A 442 3.57 1.41 -18.36
CA TYR A 442 4.50 0.27 -18.29
C TYR A 442 5.40 0.21 -19.52
N GLY A 443 6.51 -0.50 -19.42
CA GLY A 443 7.44 -0.72 -20.52
C GLY A 443 7.12 -2.02 -21.27
N VAL A 444 7.13 -1.99 -22.60
CA VAL A 444 6.93 -3.15 -23.48
C VAL A 444 8.12 -3.36 -24.40
N GLU A 445 8.49 -4.63 -24.62
CA GLU A 445 9.60 -4.96 -25.52
C GLU A 445 9.20 -4.75 -26.98
N VAL A 446 10.08 -4.08 -27.72
CA VAL A 446 9.95 -3.92 -29.18
C VAL A 446 11.08 -4.72 -29.83
N PRO A 447 10.78 -5.65 -30.78
CA PRO A 447 11.79 -6.48 -31.38
C PRO A 447 12.94 -5.68 -32.00
N ASN A 448 14.16 -6.14 -31.74
CA ASN A 448 15.40 -5.52 -32.24
C ASN A 448 15.63 -4.08 -31.79
N GLN A 449 15.07 -3.63 -30.67
CA GLN A 449 15.38 -2.35 -30.04
C GLN A 449 15.86 -2.61 -28.59
N ASP A 450 16.80 -1.78 -28.12
CA ASP A 450 17.28 -1.86 -26.76
C ASP A 450 16.31 -1.21 -25.79
N GLY A 451 16.12 -1.84 -24.63
CA GLY A 451 15.21 -1.35 -23.60
C GLY A 451 13.74 -1.71 -23.88
N ARG A 452 12.85 -0.93 -23.29
CA ARG A 452 11.40 -1.10 -23.38
C ARG A 452 10.73 0.21 -23.80
N ALA A 453 9.86 0.14 -24.78
CA ALA A 453 9.08 1.31 -25.21
C ALA A 453 7.94 1.59 -24.21
N GLY A 454 7.68 2.85 -23.92
CA GLY A 454 6.57 3.25 -23.06
C GLY A 454 5.22 2.88 -23.67
N MET A 455 4.36 2.24 -22.88
CA MET A 455 2.97 1.99 -23.21
C MET A 455 2.07 2.47 -22.05
N ALA A 456 0.95 3.12 -22.40
CA ALA A 456 -0.03 3.58 -21.43
C ALA A 456 -1.40 2.97 -21.71
N SER A 457 -1.99 2.31 -20.70
CA SER A 457 -3.39 1.89 -20.72
C SER A 457 -4.23 2.99 -20.06
N LEU A 458 -5.26 3.47 -20.77
CA LEU A 458 -6.10 4.60 -20.39
C LEU A 458 -7.56 4.16 -20.24
N VAL A 459 -8.23 4.67 -19.20
CA VAL A 459 -9.69 4.74 -19.14
C VAL A 459 -10.08 6.19 -19.43
N VAL A 460 -10.95 6.39 -20.39
CA VAL A 460 -11.29 7.72 -20.90
C VAL A 460 -12.78 7.99 -20.84
N ASN A 461 -13.17 9.28 -20.82
CA ASN A 461 -14.55 9.73 -20.88
C ASN A 461 -14.83 10.57 -22.13
N ASP A 462 -16.04 11.11 -22.27
CA ASP A 462 -16.52 11.83 -23.46
C ASP A 462 -15.74 13.13 -23.79
N GLU A 463 -14.91 13.63 -22.86
CA GLU A 463 -14.08 14.82 -23.09
C GLU A 463 -12.72 14.52 -23.70
N PHE A 464 -12.34 13.22 -23.79
CA PHE A 464 -11.06 12.78 -24.29
C PHE A 464 -10.91 13.01 -25.80
N LYS A 465 -9.74 13.53 -26.22
CA LYS A 465 -9.40 13.76 -27.64
C LYS A 465 -8.02 13.18 -27.94
N LEU A 466 -8.01 12.01 -28.56
CA LEU A 466 -6.78 11.30 -28.92
C LEU A 466 -5.86 12.12 -29.85
N GLU A 467 -6.45 12.90 -30.77
CA GLU A 467 -5.72 13.66 -31.79
C GLU A 467 -4.82 14.74 -31.19
N GLN A 468 -5.15 15.24 -29.99
CA GLN A 468 -4.43 16.29 -29.30
C GLN A 468 -3.46 15.74 -28.23
N LEU A 469 -3.59 14.45 -27.88
CA LEU A 469 -2.82 13.86 -26.79
C LEU A 469 -1.31 13.86 -27.08
N TYR A 470 -0.90 13.54 -28.30
CA TYR A 470 0.52 13.45 -28.65
C TYR A 470 1.22 14.81 -28.50
N GLU A 471 0.63 15.86 -29.04
CA GLU A 471 1.14 17.23 -28.97
C GLU A 471 1.25 17.67 -27.50
N TYR A 472 0.18 17.47 -26.72
CA TYR A 472 0.19 17.77 -25.29
C TYR A 472 1.31 17.04 -24.54
N LEU A 473 1.50 15.73 -24.77
CA LEU A 473 2.52 14.97 -24.06
C LEU A 473 3.95 15.39 -24.47
N THR A 474 4.17 15.77 -25.72
CA THR A 474 5.48 16.26 -26.17
C THR A 474 5.84 17.63 -25.58
N GLU A 475 4.86 18.41 -25.13
CA GLU A 475 5.09 19.65 -24.37
C GLU A 475 5.40 19.41 -22.89
N GLN A 476 4.85 18.31 -22.30
CA GLN A 476 4.97 18.02 -20.87
C GLN A 476 6.14 17.10 -20.54
N LEU A 477 6.56 16.25 -21.48
CA LEU A 477 7.53 15.18 -21.26
C LEU A 477 8.72 15.28 -22.21
N PRO A 478 9.91 14.84 -21.78
CA PRO A 478 11.02 14.57 -22.69
C PRO A 478 10.59 13.58 -23.80
N ALA A 479 11.09 13.74 -25.01
CA ALA A 479 10.66 12.93 -26.15
C ALA A 479 10.80 11.41 -25.94
N TYR A 480 11.80 10.98 -25.17
CA TYR A 480 12.00 9.56 -24.84
C TYR A 480 10.97 9.02 -23.83
N SER A 481 10.32 9.88 -23.04
CA SER A 481 9.32 9.52 -22.04
C SER A 481 7.90 9.52 -22.59
N VAL A 482 7.66 10.13 -23.77
CA VAL A 482 6.34 10.10 -24.42
C VAL A 482 6.01 8.64 -24.78
N PRO A 483 4.86 8.10 -24.32
CA PRO A 483 4.50 6.72 -24.61
C PRO A 483 4.46 6.44 -26.11
N VAL A 484 5.13 5.38 -26.52
CA VAL A 484 5.11 4.92 -27.91
C VAL A 484 3.75 4.30 -28.24
N PHE A 485 3.13 3.63 -27.26
CA PHE A 485 1.85 2.96 -27.45
C PHE A 485 0.81 3.44 -26.44
N ILE A 486 -0.43 3.57 -26.92
CA ILE A 486 -1.62 3.87 -26.11
C ILE A 486 -2.63 2.73 -26.28
N ARG A 487 -3.16 2.21 -25.18
CA ARG A 487 -4.28 1.27 -25.15
C ARG A 487 -5.47 1.94 -24.48
N ILE A 488 -6.64 1.97 -25.10
CA ILE A 488 -7.86 2.50 -24.48
C ILE A 488 -8.67 1.33 -23.97
N SER A 489 -8.74 1.20 -22.65
CA SER A 489 -9.39 0.08 -21.96
C SER A 489 -10.68 0.55 -21.27
N PRO A 490 -11.72 -0.29 -21.19
CA PRO A 490 -12.93 0.05 -20.45
C PRO A 490 -12.68 0.15 -18.93
N GLU A 491 -11.73 -0.60 -18.42
CA GLU A 491 -11.29 -0.60 -17.01
C GLU A 491 -9.82 -1.04 -16.90
N ILE A 492 -9.16 -0.69 -15.82
CA ILE A 492 -7.80 -1.15 -15.49
C ILE A 492 -7.86 -1.98 -14.20
N GLU A 493 -7.40 -3.24 -14.28
CA GLU A 493 -7.36 -4.13 -13.12
C GLU A 493 -6.52 -3.57 -11.97
N LYS A 494 -7.05 -3.72 -10.74
CA LYS A 494 -6.42 -3.28 -9.50
C LYS A 494 -6.30 -4.42 -8.50
N THR A 495 -5.31 -4.31 -7.64
CA THR A 495 -5.20 -5.17 -6.44
C THR A 495 -6.24 -4.74 -5.41
N GLY A 496 -6.45 -5.54 -4.37
CA GLY A 496 -7.30 -5.16 -3.23
C GLY A 496 -6.83 -3.90 -2.48
N THR A 497 -5.61 -3.43 -2.77
CA THR A 497 -5.02 -2.17 -2.29
C THR A 497 -5.12 -1.04 -3.29
N PHE A 498 -5.97 -1.17 -4.30
CA PHE A 498 -6.16 -0.20 -5.38
C PHE A 498 -4.90 0.08 -6.23
N LYS A 499 -3.87 -0.79 -6.16
CA LYS A 499 -2.70 -0.67 -7.04
C LYS A 499 -2.99 -1.31 -8.39
N TYR A 500 -2.59 -0.65 -9.47
CA TYR A 500 -2.73 -1.20 -10.81
C TYR A 500 -1.89 -2.46 -11.00
N LYS A 501 -2.48 -3.48 -11.64
CA LYS A 501 -1.75 -4.66 -12.06
C LYS A 501 -1.08 -4.39 -13.40
N LYS A 502 0.24 -4.61 -13.48
CA LYS A 502 1.02 -4.40 -14.71
C LYS A 502 1.40 -5.69 -15.41
N THR A 503 1.51 -6.79 -14.67
CA THR A 503 2.06 -8.07 -15.16
C THR A 503 1.37 -8.57 -16.43
N ASP A 504 0.04 -8.58 -16.47
CA ASP A 504 -0.70 -9.07 -17.61
C ASP A 504 -0.61 -8.08 -18.79
N LEU A 505 -0.65 -6.77 -18.51
CA LEU A 505 -0.48 -5.72 -19.52
C LEU A 505 0.89 -5.78 -20.20
N VAL A 506 1.96 -5.98 -19.43
CA VAL A 506 3.33 -6.14 -19.97
C VAL A 506 3.45 -7.40 -20.82
N LYS A 507 2.81 -8.51 -20.39
CA LYS A 507 2.81 -9.78 -21.13
C LYS A 507 2.03 -9.69 -22.44
N ASP A 508 0.91 -8.97 -22.47
CA ASP A 508 0.14 -8.71 -23.68
C ASP A 508 0.93 -7.85 -24.67
N GLY A 509 1.75 -6.94 -24.14
CA GLY A 509 2.55 -5.99 -24.93
C GLY A 509 1.66 -5.06 -25.75
N TYR A 510 1.99 -4.87 -27.04
CA TYR A 510 1.21 -4.10 -28.00
C TYR A 510 0.70 -4.96 -29.18
N ASP A 511 0.58 -6.27 -28.96
CA ASP A 511 0.17 -7.25 -29.98
C ASP A 511 -1.36 -7.22 -30.19
N PRO A 512 -1.85 -6.75 -31.36
CA PRO A 512 -3.27 -6.61 -31.62
C PRO A 512 -4.00 -7.98 -31.75
N THR A 513 -3.27 -9.09 -31.82
CA THR A 513 -3.88 -10.43 -31.79
C THR A 513 -4.22 -10.90 -30.36
N LYS A 514 -3.57 -10.34 -29.35
CA LYS A 514 -3.77 -10.66 -27.93
C LYS A 514 -4.71 -9.68 -27.25
N ILE A 515 -4.79 -8.44 -27.73
CA ILE A 515 -5.49 -7.33 -27.11
C ILE A 515 -6.75 -7.04 -27.91
N LYS A 516 -7.91 -7.02 -27.26
CA LYS A 516 -9.19 -6.67 -27.88
C LYS A 516 -9.49 -5.17 -27.86
N ASP A 517 -8.83 -4.45 -26.95
CA ASP A 517 -8.99 -3.01 -26.80
C ASP A 517 -8.33 -2.27 -27.97
N PRO A 518 -8.81 -1.07 -28.34
CA PRO A 518 -8.14 -0.21 -29.30
C PRO A 518 -6.71 0.13 -28.86
N ILE A 519 -5.75 -0.06 -29.77
CA ILE A 519 -4.33 0.26 -29.56
C ILE A 519 -3.89 1.29 -30.60
N TYR A 520 -3.04 2.19 -30.18
CA TYR A 520 -2.49 3.24 -31.02
C TYR A 520 -0.98 3.32 -30.84
N PHE A 521 -0.26 3.79 -31.86
CA PHE A 521 1.17 4.04 -31.80
C PHE A 521 1.51 5.48 -32.17
N ALA A 522 2.55 6.03 -31.55
CA ALA A 522 3.04 7.37 -31.82
C ALA A 522 3.72 7.45 -33.18
N SER A 523 3.22 8.28 -34.10
CA SER A 523 3.89 8.64 -35.34
C SER A 523 4.60 9.97 -35.18
N GLY A 524 5.94 9.95 -35.15
CA GLY A 524 6.77 11.15 -35.07
C GLY A 524 6.60 12.04 -36.30
N ASP A 525 6.39 11.47 -37.48
CA ASP A 525 6.21 12.19 -38.74
C ASP A 525 4.87 12.94 -38.78
N GLU A 526 3.79 12.28 -38.31
CA GLU A 526 2.45 12.87 -38.31
C GLU A 526 2.12 13.61 -37.01
N LYS A 527 3.00 13.55 -36.01
CA LYS A 527 2.83 14.16 -34.67
C LYS A 527 1.50 13.82 -33.99
N LYS A 528 1.07 12.56 -34.10
CA LYS A 528 -0.17 12.04 -33.53
C LYS A 528 -0.10 10.55 -33.24
N TYR A 529 -1.08 10.05 -32.51
CA TYR A 529 -1.30 8.62 -32.33
C TYR A 529 -2.15 8.07 -33.47
N LEU A 530 -1.64 7.02 -34.14
CA LEU A 530 -2.29 6.31 -35.23
C LEU A 530 -2.80 4.96 -34.76
N ASN A 531 -3.90 4.46 -35.32
CA ASN A 531 -4.41 3.14 -34.99
C ASN A 531 -3.38 2.04 -35.30
N LEU A 532 -3.17 1.14 -34.33
CA LEU A 532 -2.25 0.01 -34.49
C LEU A 532 -3.04 -1.24 -34.91
N ASP A 533 -3.01 -1.53 -36.17
CA ASP A 533 -3.54 -2.75 -36.76
C ASP A 533 -2.42 -3.80 -36.97
N GLN A 534 -2.78 -4.96 -37.52
CA GLN A 534 -1.84 -6.05 -37.77
C GLN A 534 -0.74 -5.68 -38.79
N ASP A 535 -1.04 -4.84 -39.77
CA ASP A 535 -0.05 -4.38 -40.75
C ASP A 535 0.97 -3.45 -40.11
N SER A 536 0.52 -2.46 -39.37
CA SER A 536 1.36 -1.53 -38.59
C SER A 536 2.21 -2.28 -37.58
N PHE A 537 1.62 -3.26 -36.85
CA PHE A 537 2.37 -4.10 -35.91
C PHE A 537 3.52 -4.86 -36.60
N ASN A 538 3.26 -5.48 -37.76
CA ASN A 538 4.29 -6.18 -38.51
C ASN A 538 5.38 -5.23 -39.01
N LYS A 539 5.02 -4.03 -39.47
CA LYS A 539 5.95 -3.01 -39.95
C LYS A 539 6.81 -2.42 -38.84
N ILE A 540 6.28 -2.27 -37.62
CA ILE A 540 7.06 -1.87 -36.45
C ILE A 540 8.07 -2.97 -36.10
N ASN A 541 7.64 -4.24 -36.09
CA ASN A 541 8.50 -5.37 -35.75
C ASN A 541 9.59 -5.60 -36.83
N SER A 542 9.34 -5.30 -38.10
CA SER A 542 10.33 -5.34 -39.20
C SER A 542 11.17 -4.08 -39.31
N ARG A 543 10.93 -3.04 -38.49
CA ARG A 543 11.55 -1.73 -38.55
C ARG A 543 11.25 -0.87 -39.77
N GLU A 544 10.23 -1.22 -40.54
CA GLU A 544 9.74 -0.37 -41.62
C GLU A 544 9.08 0.91 -41.08
N ILE A 545 8.39 0.80 -39.93
CA ILE A 545 7.95 1.93 -39.15
C ILE A 545 8.91 2.10 -37.94
N ARG A 546 9.50 3.28 -37.80
CA ARG A 546 10.35 3.64 -36.66
C ARG A 546 9.50 4.26 -35.56
N VAL A 547 9.63 3.73 -34.35
CA VAL A 547 8.98 4.22 -33.14
C VAL A 547 9.97 4.74 -32.12
#